data_51e78770083ddca7019527c8cb5f4445
#
_entry.id   51e78770083ddca7019527c8cb5f4445
#
_cell.length_a   1.000
_cell.length_b   1.000
_cell.length_c   1.000
_cell.angle_alpha   90.00
_cell.angle_beta   90.00
_cell.angle_gamma   90.00
#
_symmetry.space_group_name_H-M   'P 1'
#
loop_
_entity.id
_entity.type
_entity.pdbx_description
1 polymer ?
#
loop_
_entity_poly.entity_id
_entity_poly.type
_entity_poly.pdbx_seq_one_letter_code
_entity_poly.pdbx_strand_id
1 'polypeptide(L)'
;MNKTEKFRALIRMALIDNRFEEQELELLRELAKDNQIDEPVLEKLIKEELENKDNKKPIEFNLDFDGKIEILADLIKIMKADGKVFLSEIKFCEMMAKMFGFDEKSIGFLSEMVHKDKSVPPNWEFIQAKMKEFAS
;
A
#
# COMPACT_ATOMS: atom_id res chain seq x y z
N MET A 1 7.06 -0.40 13.72
CA MET A 1 6.18 0.15 12.69
C MET A 1 4.76 0.19 13.22
N ASN A 2 4.06 1.29 13.03
CA ASN A 2 2.67 1.39 13.44
C ASN A 2 1.77 0.76 12.36
N LYS A 3 1.23 -0.40 12.69
CA LYS A 3 0.36 -1.15 11.78
C LYS A 3 -0.89 -0.37 11.39
N THR A 4 -1.40 0.44 12.30
CA THR A 4 -2.58 1.27 12.06
C THR A 4 -2.33 2.28 10.94
N GLU A 5 -1.18 2.95 10.97
CA GLU A 5 -0.82 3.93 9.92
C GLU A 5 -0.65 3.25 8.57
N LYS A 6 -0.02 2.09 8.53
CA LYS A 6 0.11 1.28 7.33
C LYS A 6 -1.26 0.99 6.72
N PHE A 7 -2.20 0.52 7.55
CA PHE A 7 -3.53 0.17 7.05
C PHE A 7 -4.36 1.37 6.64
N ARG A 8 -4.15 2.53 7.28
CA ARG A 8 -4.79 3.77 6.81
C ARG A 8 -4.36 4.11 5.38
N ALA A 9 -3.07 3.98 5.08
CA ALA A 9 -2.56 4.22 3.73
C ALA A 9 -3.16 3.22 2.73
N LEU A 10 -3.22 1.94 3.09
CA LEU A 10 -3.79 0.90 2.24
C LEU A 10 -5.28 1.15 1.95
N ILE A 11 -6.03 1.53 2.97
CA ILE A 11 -7.46 1.83 2.84
C ILE A 11 -7.64 3.07 1.95
N ARG A 12 -6.82 4.10 2.18
CA ARG A 12 -6.90 5.33 1.39
C ARG A 12 -6.64 5.05 -0.09
N MET A 13 -5.69 4.17 -0.39
CA MET A 13 -5.43 3.73 -1.76
C MET A 13 -6.65 3.06 -2.37
N ALA A 14 -7.30 2.16 -1.62
CA ALA A 14 -8.46 1.44 -2.11
C ALA A 14 -9.66 2.37 -2.37
N LEU A 15 -9.72 3.51 -1.70
CA LEU A 15 -10.83 4.47 -1.82
C LEU A 15 -10.55 5.60 -2.81
N ILE A 16 -9.34 5.66 -3.38
CA ILE A 16 -8.90 6.86 -4.09
C ILE A 16 -9.74 7.22 -5.32
N ASP A 17 -10.35 6.23 -5.96
CA ASP A 17 -11.18 6.44 -7.16
C ASP A 17 -12.68 6.28 -6.86
N ASN A 18 -13.08 6.33 -5.59
CA ASN A 18 -14.45 6.11 -5.12
C ASN A 18 -14.97 4.69 -5.38
N ARG A 19 -14.07 3.75 -5.64
CA ARG A 19 -14.42 2.35 -5.83
C ARG A 19 -13.77 1.54 -4.72
N PHE A 20 -14.59 0.79 -4.01
CA PHE A 20 -14.09 -0.16 -3.02
C PHE A 20 -14.52 -1.55 -3.49
N GLU A 21 -13.73 -2.11 -4.39
CA GLU A 21 -14.03 -3.39 -5.00
C GLU A 21 -13.95 -4.52 -3.99
N GLU A 22 -14.74 -5.56 -4.20
CA GLU A 22 -14.77 -6.71 -3.30
C GLU A 22 -13.40 -7.37 -3.17
N GLN A 23 -12.68 -7.50 -4.28
CA GLN A 23 -11.34 -8.09 -4.28
C GLN A 23 -10.36 -7.26 -3.45
N GLU A 24 -10.47 -5.93 -3.50
CA GLU A 24 -9.63 -5.05 -2.68
C GLU A 24 -9.94 -5.22 -1.20
N LEU A 25 -11.22 -5.34 -0.85
CA LEU A 25 -11.64 -5.56 0.54
C LEU A 25 -11.13 -6.92 1.05
N GLU A 26 -11.24 -7.96 0.24
CA GLU A 26 -10.74 -9.27 0.60
C GLU A 26 -9.24 -9.26 0.84
N LEU A 27 -8.49 -8.56 -0.02
CA LEU A 27 -7.05 -8.42 0.13
C LEU A 27 -6.69 -7.67 1.41
N LEU A 28 -7.43 -6.60 1.71
CA LEU A 28 -7.24 -5.86 2.96
C LEU A 28 -7.48 -6.75 4.18
N ARG A 29 -8.52 -7.59 4.14
CA ARG A 29 -8.81 -8.52 5.23
C ARG A 29 -7.68 -9.53 5.41
N GLU A 30 -7.15 -10.07 4.32
CA GLU A 30 -6.03 -11.00 4.38
C GLU A 30 -4.77 -10.34 4.93
N LEU A 31 -4.45 -9.14 4.47
CA LEU A 31 -3.30 -8.40 4.98
C LEU A 31 -3.46 -8.03 6.45
N ALA A 32 -4.68 -7.67 6.85
CA ALA A 32 -4.98 -7.37 8.25
C ALA A 32 -4.76 -8.61 9.13
N LYS A 33 -5.25 -9.74 8.70
CA LYS A 33 -5.08 -11.00 9.40
C LYS A 33 -3.60 -11.37 9.56
N ASP A 34 -2.82 -11.21 8.48
CA ASP A 34 -1.39 -11.49 8.50
C ASP A 34 -0.63 -10.53 9.43
N ASN A 35 -1.16 -9.34 9.64
CA ASN A 35 -0.56 -8.34 10.52
C ASN A 35 -1.23 -8.27 11.90
N GLN A 36 -2.06 -9.26 12.23
CA GLN A 36 -2.71 -9.39 13.53
C GLN A 36 -3.63 -8.20 13.86
N ILE A 37 -4.30 -7.68 12.84
CA ILE A 37 -5.32 -6.65 13.00
C ILE A 37 -6.68 -7.33 12.95
N ASP A 38 -7.46 -7.20 14.03
CA ASP A 38 -8.78 -7.80 14.12
C ASP A 38 -9.77 -7.11 13.19
N GLU A 39 -10.76 -7.86 12.72
CA GLU A 39 -11.76 -7.34 11.79
C GLU A 39 -12.48 -6.09 12.31
N PRO A 40 -12.91 -6.02 13.59
CA PRO A 40 -13.52 -4.79 14.10
C PRO A 40 -12.60 -3.57 14.01
N VAL A 41 -11.30 -3.75 14.22
CA VAL A 41 -10.32 -2.67 14.09
C VAL A 41 -10.20 -2.22 12.65
N LEU A 42 -10.14 -3.18 11.71
CA LEU A 42 -10.09 -2.86 10.28
C LEU A 42 -11.34 -2.09 9.85
N GLU A 43 -12.52 -2.53 10.26
CA GLU A 43 -13.78 -1.85 9.94
C GLU A 43 -13.80 -0.43 10.47
N LYS A 44 -13.29 -0.21 11.69
CA LYS A 44 -13.19 1.12 12.28
C LYS A 44 -12.27 2.01 11.45
N LEU A 45 -11.13 1.50 11.02
CA LEU A 45 -10.19 2.25 10.18
C LEU A 45 -10.82 2.63 8.84
N ILE A 46 -11.55 1.70 8.22
CA ILE A 46 -12.25 1.96 6.97
C ILE A 46 -13.27 3.09 7.16
N LYS A 47 -14.05 3.01 8.23
CA LYS A 47 -15.07 4.02 8.55
C LYS A 47 -14.42 5.39 8.75
N GLU A 48 -13.32 5.45 9.50
CA GLU A 48 -12.62 6.70 9.76
C GLU A 48 -12.09 7.33 8.46
N GLU A 49 -11.52 6.52 7.56
CA GLU A 49 -11.02 7.03 6.29
C GLU A 49 -12.15 7.49 5.37
N LEU A 50 -13.30 6.83 5.39
CA LEU A 50 -14.47 7.26 4.65
C LEU A 50 -14.97 8.61 5.15
N GLU A 51 -15.02 8.81 6.47
CA GLU A 51 -15.45 10.07 7.08
C GLU A 51 -14.47 11.20 6.80
N ASN A 52 -13.18 10.89 6.67
CA ASN A 52 -12.12 11.88 6.46
C ASN A 52 -11.75 12.06 4.98
N LYS A 53 -12.52 11.48 4.08
CA LYS A 53 -12.23 11.48 2.64
C LYS A 53 -12.03 12.89 2.07
N ASP A 54 -12.83 13.84 2.52
CA ASP A 54 -12.76 15.23 2.06
C ASP A 54 -11.79 16.08 2.89
N ASN A 55 -11.33 15.55 4.00
CA ASN A 55 -10.49 16.25 4.96
C ASN A 55 -9.11 15.58 5.01
N LYS A 56 -8.39 15.67 3.92
CA LYS A 56 -7.13 14.98 3.67
C LYS A 56 -6.03 15.26 4.68
N LYS A 57 -6.14 14.70 5.87
CA LYS A 57 -5.05 14.75 6.85
C LYS A 57 -3.90 13.90 6.34
N PRO A 58 -2.68 14.44 6.28
CA PRO A 58 -1.54 13.63 5.87
C PRO A 58 -1.30 12.51 6.87
N ILE A 59 -0.92 11.34 6.36
CA ILE A 59 -0.54 10.22 7.19
C ILE A 59 0.94 10.38 7.53
N GLU A 60 1.26 10.36 8.82
CA GLU A 60 2.62 10.39 9.27
C GLU A 60 3.13 8.98 9.43
N PHE A 61 4.29 8.69 8.84
CA PHE A 61 4.92 7.38 8.90
C PHE A 61 6.26 7.49 9.60
N ASN A 62 6.44 6.69 10.64
CA ASN A 62 7.73 6.53 11.30
C ASN A 62 8.26 5.15 10.95
N LEU A 63 8.88 5.04 9.76
CA LEU A 63 9.25 3.76 9.16
C LEU A 63 10.74 3.72 8.84
N ASP A 64 11.32 2.52 8.98
CA ASP A 64 12.65 2.25 8.48
C ASP A 64 12.59 1.97 6.96
N PHE A 65 13.75 1.69 6.38
CA PHE A 65 13.87 1.43 4.94
C PHE A 65 12.99 0.26 4.50
N ASP A 66 13.07 -0.85 5.21
CA ASP A 66 12.29 -2.05 4.88
C ASP A 66 10.79 -1.83 5.03
N GLY A 67 10.38 -1.11 6.07
CA GLY A 67 8.97 -0.79 6.30
C GLY A 67 8.39 0.06 5.17
N LYS A 68 9.16 0.99 4.64
CA LYS A 68 8.73 1.81 3.50
C LYS A 68 8.51 0.97 2.25
N ILE A 69 9.43 0.06 1.97
CA ILE A 69 9.29 -0.86 0.83
C ILE A 69 8.08 -1.77 1.01
N GLU A 70 7.88 -2.27 2.21
CA GLU A 70 6.75 -3.15 2.52
C GLU A 70 5.42 -2.45 2.28
N ILE A 71 5.28 -1.20 2.70
CA ILE A 71 4.06 -0.43 2.45
C ILE A 71 3.82 -0.24 0.96
N LEU A 72 4.85 0.14 0.22
CA LEU A 72 4.72 0.32 -1.23
C LEU A 72 4.34 -0.99 -1.92
N ALA A 73 4.91 -2.10 -1.49
CA ALA A 73 4.57 -3.42 -2.03
C ALA A 73 3.10 -3.77 -1.76
N ASP A 74 2.61 -3.50 -0.55
CA ASP A 74 1.23 -3.78 -0.19
C ASP A 74 0.24 -2.88 -0.94
N LEU A 75 0.60 -1.62 -1.15
CA LEU A 75 -0.20 -0.70 -1.98
C LEU A 75 -0.32 -1.23 -3.41
N ILE A 76 0.77 -1.73 -3.95
CA ILE A 76 0.78 -2.30 -5.31
C ILE A 76 -0.10 -3.56 -5.37
N LYS A 77 -0.09 -4.40 -4.34
CA LYS A 77 -0.96 -5.57 -4.28
C LYS A 77 -2.43 -5.17 -4.36
N ILE A 78 -2.81 -4.12 -3.64
CA ILE A 78 -4.19 -3.60 -3.67
C ILE A 78 -4.51 -3.04 -5.05
N MET A 79 -3.58 -2.29 -5.64
CA MET A 79 -3.75 -1.75 -6.98
C MET A 79 -4.03 -2.84 -8.01
N LYS A 80 -3.42 -4.01 -7.86
CA LYS A 80 -3.56 -5.13 -8.79
C LYS A 80 -4.70 -6.08 -8.46
N ALA A 81 -5.37 -5.91 -7.32
CA ALA A 81 -6.29 -6.90 -6.78
C ALA A 81 -7.46 -7.25 -7.70
N ASP A 82 -8.01 -6.28 -8.41
CA ASP A 82 -9.16 -6.48 -9.29
C ASP A 82 -8.78 -6.66 -10.77
N GLY A 83 -7.48 -6.73 -11.07
CA GLY A 83 -6.98 -6.86 -12.43
C GLY A 83 -7.05 -5.59 -13.26
N LYS A 84 -7.54 -4.49 -12.70
CA LYS A 84 -7.59 -3.17 -13.35
C LYS A 84 -6.67 -2.23 -12.61
N VAL A 85 -5.90 -1.45 -13.35
CA VAL A 85 -4.99 -0.47 -12.77
C VAL A 85 -5.41 0.92 -13.23
N PHE A 86 -5.75 1.79 -12.28
CA PHE A 86 -6.17 3.16 -12.55
C PHE A 86 -5.00 4.12 -12.41
N LEU A 87 -4.98 5.15 -13.24
CA LEU A 87 -3.92 6.15 -13.21
C LEU A 87 -3.83 6.85 -11.84
N SER A 88 -4.97 7.10 -11.21
CA SER A 88 -5.02 7.71 -9.88
C SER A 88 -4.28 6.87 -8.83
N GLU A 89 -4.39 5.55 -8.94
CA GLU A 89 -3.71 4.62 -8.03
C GLU A 89 -2.20 4.62 -8.26
N ILE A 90 -1.78 4.64 -9.53
CA ILE A 90 -0.37 4.73 -9.88
C ILE A 90 0.23 6.03 -9.33
N LYS A 91 -0.47 7.15 -9.53
CA LYS A 91 -0.02 8.45 -9.03
C LYS A 91 0.07 8.49 -7.51
N PHE A 92 -0.86 7.83 -6.82
CA PHE A 92 -0.81 7.74 -5.36
C PHE A 92 0.43 6.97 -4.90
N CYS A 93 0.72 5.84 -5.54
CA CYS A 93 1.93 5.05 -5.23
C CYS A 93 3.20 5.86 -5.49
N GLU A 94 3.26 6.58 -6.61
CA GLU A 94 4.41 7.42 -6.96
C GLU A 94 4.60 8.54 -5.94
N MET A 95 3.52 9.16 -5.49
CA MET A 95 3.56 10.18 -4.45
C MET A 95 4.11 9.61 -3.14
N MET A 96 3.63 8.43 -2.74
CA MET A 96 4.11 7.77 -1.53
C MET A 96 5.59 7.42 -1.64
N ALA A 97 6.03 6.93 -2.81
CA ALA A 97 7.44 6.62 -3.03
C ALA A 97 8.31 7.87 -2.83
N LYS A 98 7.90 9.00 -3.41
CA LYS A 98 8.63 10.28 -3.23
C LYS A 98 8.65 10.72 -1.78
N MET A 99 7.55 10.58 -1.07
CA MET A 99 7.49 10.90 0.36
C MET A 99 8.47 10.07 1.17
N PHE A 100 8.72 8.84 0.75
CA PHE A 100 9.65 7.93 1.40
C PHE A 100 11.12 8.14 0.95
N GLY A 101 11.35 9.04 0.00
CA GLY A 101 12.69 9.33 -0.49
C GLY A 101 13.12 8.49 -1.69
N PHE A 102 12.20 7.84 -2.37
CA PHE A 102 12.48 7.06 -3.56
C PHE A 102 12.09 7.80 -4.83
N ASP A 103 12.81 7.52 -5.92
CA ASP A 103 12.41 8.00 -7.24
C ASP A 103 11.06 7.37 -7.62
N GLU A 104 10.21 8.14 -8.30
CA GLU A 104 8.89 7.64 -8.73
C GLU A 104 8.97 6.41 -9.64
N LYS A 105 10.08 6.24 -10.36
CA LYS A 105 10.32 5.08 -11.22
C LYS A 105 10.39 3.77 -10.43
N SER A 106 10.62 3.85 -9.11
CA SER A 106 10.64 2.67 -8.25
C SER A 106 9.31 1.92 -8.27
N ILE A 107 8.20 2.63 -8.51
CA ILE A 107 6.87 1.99 -8.55
C ILE A 107 6.76 1.03 -9.74
N GLY A 108 7.28 1.40 -10.90
CA GLY A 108 7.31 0.50 -12.06
C GLY A 108 8.08 -0.78 -11.76
N PHE A 109 9.25 -0.64 -11.14
CA PHE A 109 10.05 -1.78 -10.72
C PHE A 109 9.30 -2.67 -9.74
N LEU A 110 8.75 -2.08 -8.66
CA LEU A 110 8.01 -2.84 -7.67
C LEU A 110 6.79 -3.52 -8.26
N SER A 111 6.12 -2.87 -9.20
CA SER A 111 4.95 -3.44 -9.85
C SER A 111 5.29 -4.72 -10.62
N GLU A 112 6.50 -4.81 -11.18
CA GLU A 112 6.95 -6.04 -11.84
C GLU A 112 7.31 -7.14 -10.84
N MET A 113 7.84 -6.75 -9.67
CA MET A 113 8.36 -7.70 -8.67
C MET A 113 7.30 -8.18 -7.69
N VAL A 114 6.22 -7.43 -7.51
CA VAL A 114 5.19 -7.73 -6.52
C VAL A 114 3.98 -8.35 -7.20
N HIS A 115 3.61 -9.54 -6.75
CA HIS A 115 2.45 -10.26 -7.26
C HIS A 115 1.28 -10.14 -6.30
N LYS A 116 0.05 -10.06 -6.84
CA LYS A 116 -1.14 -10.06 -6.01
C LYS A 116 -1.37 -11.41 -5.33
N ASP A 117 -0.81 -12.48 -5.91
CA ASP A 117 -0.92 -13.83 -5.37
C ASP A 117 0.12 -14.02 -4.26
N LYS A 118 -0.37 -14.21 -3.04
CA LYS A 118 0.49 -14.39 -1.86
C LYS A 118 1.28 -15.69 -1.87
N SER A 119 0.88 -16.66 -2.72
CA SER A 119 1.61 -17.93 -2.82
C SER A 119 2.96 -17.75 -3.52
N VAL A 120 3.16 -16.62 -4.20
CA VAL A 120 4.42 -16.30 -4.87
C VAL A 120 5.21 -15.36 -3.95
N PRO A 121 6.26 -15.86 -3.26
CA PRO A 121 7.04 -15.00 -2.36
C PRO A 121 7.87 -13.99 -3.17
N PRO A 122 7.94 -12.73 -2.71
CA PRO A 122 8.80 -11.75 -3.36
C PRO A 122 10.27 -12.04 -3.06
N ASN A 123 11.14 -11.69 -3.99
CA ASN A 123 12.59 -11.77 -3.78
C ASN A 123 13.04 -10.50 -3.04
N TRP A 124 12.92 -10.50 -1.72
CA TRP A 124 13.16 -9.32 -0.90
C TRP A 124 14.60 -8.81 -0.99
N GLU A 125 15.58 -9.71 -1.06
CA GLU A 125 16.98 -9.29 -1.16
C GLU A 125 17.24 -8.47 -2.43
N PHE A 126 16.71 -8.94 -3.54
CA PHE A 126 16.82 -8.24 -4.82
C PHE A 126 16.08 -6.92 -4.79
N ILE A 127 14.85 -6.92 -4.25
CA ILE A 127 14.02 -5.72 -4.12
C ILE A 127 14.73 -4.68 -3.27
N GLN A 128 15.26 -5.05 -2.11
CA GLN A 128 15.97 -4.15 -1.22
C GLN A 128 17.19 -3.53 -1.89
N ALA A 129 17.99 -4.34 -2.58
CA ALA A 129 19.17 -3.85 -3.27
C ALA A 129 18.80 -2.85 -4.38
N LYS A 130 17.76 -3.15 -5.14
CA LYS A 130 17.32 -2.27 -6.23
C LYS A 130 16.69 -0.97 -5.69
N MET A 131 15.92 -1.06 -4.62
CA MET A 131 15.31 0.13 -4.02
C MET A 131 16.34 1.09 -3.46
N LYS A 132 17.50 0.62 -3.02
CA LYS A 132 18.60 1.50 -2.62
C LYS A 132 19.08 2.37 -3.77
N GLU A 133 19.05 1.86 -5.00
CA GLU A 133 19.43 2.62 -6.19
C GLU A 133 18.42 3.75 -6.47
N PHE A 134 17.16 3.56 -6.10
CA PHE A 134 16.12 4.57 -6.27
C PHE A 134 16.06 5.58 -5.11
N ALA A 135 16.74 5.30 -4.01
CA ALA A 135 16.76 6.20 -2.87
C ALA A 135 17.58 7.45 -3.18
N SER A 136 17.05 8.60 -2.82
CA SER A 136 17.75 9.89 -3.04
C SER A 136 18.47 10.36 -1.79
#